data_3474dd70ec1bbea5b1042d2b7d5b1c1b
#
_entry.id   3474dd70ec1bbea5b1042d2b7d5b1c1b
#
_cell.length_a   1.000
_cell.length_b   1.000
_cell.length_c   1.000
_cell.angle_alpha   90.00
_cell.angle_beta   90.00
_cell.angle_gamma   90.00
#
_symmetry.space_group_name_H-M   'P 1'
#
loop_
_entity.id
_entity.type
_entity.pdbx_description
1 polymer ?
#
loop_
_entity_poly.entity_id
_entity_poly.type
_entity_poly.pdbx_seq_one_letter_code
_entity_poly.pdbx_strand_id
1 'polypeptide(L)'
;MKITRPRSRLLLIIAETVLYSIRTLLGILSRNGVCILWDKNQSRLVIIGARTAFLGVFGVILIEKIFKVHCSILVDICIALDLFCAIILGEACQVYRFVKGYDKIRHGMGALQFSILGYGIFRYFLGKTNKGKYQDLFAIIFGVFFGIAIECRWERYEWCRDRWTGVDRQKYVPEDFEYSRLPNGDLDRTKITPEQVLAFYTTREGREFALRDTMGDIVADTLGGILAGLSRRLAFRFKPAWRGRLIISRQDYFLEERERKTAEKEEKNEKSNE
;
A
#
# COMPACT_ATOMS: atom_id res chain seq x y z
N MET A 1 3.82 -11.13 -27.23
CA MET A 1 2.64 -10.26 -27.07
C MET A 1 3.10 -9.00 -26.32
N LYS A 2 3.31 -7.86 -27.02
CA LYS A 2 3.57 -6.58 -26.37
C LYS A 2 2.23 -6.10 -25.81
N ILE A 3 2.00 -6.34 -24.52
CA ILE A 3 0.87 -5.70 -23.83
C ILE A 3 1.20 -4.21 -23.85
N THR A 4 0.49 -3.46 -24.65
CA THR A 4 0.67 -2.02 -24.69
C THR A 4 0.32 -1.47 -23.33
N ARG A 5 1.27 -0.82 -22.70
CA ARG A 5 1.26 -0.33 -21.31
C ARG A 5 0.00 0.48 -20.90
N PRO A 6 -0.56 1.34 -21.78
CA PRO A 6 -1.80 2.05 -21.45
C PRO A 6 -3.00 1.13 -21.18
N ARG A 7 -3.10 0.02 -21.95
CA ARG A 7 -4.22 -0.91 -21.80
C ARG A 7 -4.17 -1.73 -20.51
N SER A 8 -2.99 -2.23 -20.11
CA SER A 8 -2.85 -3.00 -18.86
C SER A 8 -3.12 -2.14 -17.62
N ARG A 9 -2.68 -0.89 -17.61
CA ARG A 9 -2.95 0.06 -16.54
C ARG A 9 -4.43 0.44 -16.48
N LEU A 10 -5.03 0.71 -17.63
CA LEU A 10 -6.46 1.00 -17.72
C LEU A 10 -7.30 -0.16 -17.20
N LEU A 11 -6.97 -1.40 -17.56
CA LEU A 11 -7.65 -2.59 -17.06
C LEU A 11 -7.52 -2.74 -15.54
N LEU A 12 -6.34 -2.47 -14.99
CA LEU A 12 -6.12 -2.50 -13.55
C LEU A 12 -6.97 -1.43 -12.84
N ILE A 13 -6.96 -0.20 -13.33
CA ILE A 13 -7.78 0.90 -12.78
C ILE A 13 -9.27 0.56 -12.85
N ILE A 14 -9.74 0.01 -13.97
CA ILE A 14 -11.14 -0.42 -14.11
C ILE A 14 -11.48 -1.50 -13.10
N ALA A 15 -10.65 -2.54 -12.99
CA ALA A 15 -10.89 -3.65 -12.06
C ALA A 15 -10.95 -3.16 -10.61
N GLU A 16 -10.03 -2.33 -10.18
CA GLU A 16 -10.03 -1.74 -8.84
C GLU A 16 -11.23 -0.80 -8.62
N THR A 17 -11.55 0.03 -9.61
CA THR A 17 -12.71 0.91 -9.56
C THR A 17 -13.99 0.11 -9.34
N VAL A 18 -14.20 -0.97 -10.11
CA VAL A 18 -15.35 -1.85 -9.96
C VAL A 18 -15.35 -2.51 -8.57
N LEU A 19 -14.22 -3.07 -8.14
CA LEU A 19 -14.11 -3.75 -6.85
C LEU A 19 -14.45 -2.83 -5.67
N TYR A 20 -13.87 -1.63 -5.63
CA TYR A 20 -14.12 -0.69 -4.55
C TYR A 20 -15.51 -0.03 -4.62
N SER A 21 -16.06 0.12 -5.82
CA SER A 21 -17.45 0.58 -5.99
C SER A 21 -18.45 -0.45 -5.47
N ILE A 22 -18.26 -1.72 -5.79
CA ILE A 22 -19.07 -2.83 -5.25
C ILE A 22 -18.98 -2.86 -3.73
N ARG A 23 -17.78 -2.78 -3.17
CA ARG A 23 -17.57 -2.74 -1.73
C ARG A 23 -18.28 -1.56 -1.07
N THR A 24 -18.18 -0.37 -1.66
CA THR A 24 -18.88 0.82 -1.15
C THR A 24 -20.38 0.64 -1.17
N LEU A 25 -20.94 0.09 -2.25
CA LEU A 25 -22.36 -0.20 -2.38
C LEU A 25 -22.82 -1.20 -1.32
N LEU A 26 -22.10 -2.31 -1.15
CA LEU A 26 -22.41 -3.31 -0.11
C LEU A 26 -22.36 -2.70 1.30
N GLY A 27 -21.40 -1.83 1.57
CA GLY A 27 -21.32 -1.10 2.84
C GLY A 27 -22.53 -0.18 3.06
N ILE A 28 -23.00 0.52 2.03
CA ILE A 28 -24.19 1.38 2.09
C ILE A 28 -25.44 0.52 2.32
N LEU A 29 -25.61 -0.57 1.59
CA LEU A 29 -26.76 -1.48 1.74
C LEU A 29 -26.80 -2.12 3.14
N SER A 30 -25.66 -2.53 3.66
CA SER A 30 -25.55 -3.09 5.01
C SER A 30 -25.88 -2.04 6.08
N ARG A 31 -25.36 -0.80 5.93
CA ARG A 31 -25.66 0.30 6.84
C ARG A 31 -27.15 0.65 6.88
N ASN A 32 -27.85 0.53 5.77
CA ASN A 32 -29.29 0.82 5.63
C ASN A 32 -30.18 -0.40 5.96
N GLY A 33 -29.59 -1.52 6.40
CA GLY A 33 -30.33 -2.73 6.76
C GLY A 33 -30.89 -3.53 5.58
N VAL A 34 -30.48 -3.23 4.36
CA VAL A 34 -30.92 -3.96 3.15
C VAL A 34 -30.22 -5.32 3.04
N CYS A 35 -28.99 -5.43 3.51
CA CYS A 35 -28.27 -6.69 3.69
C CYS A 35 -27.54 -6.71 5.04
N ILE A 36 -27.38 -7.91 5.63
CA ILE A 36 -26.74 -8.05 6.96
C ILE A 36 -25.32 -8.61 6.76
N LEU A 37 -24.47 -7.85 6.12
CA LEU A 37 -23.04 -8.20 5.99
C LEU A 37 -22.22 -7.62 7.12
N TRP A 38 -22.54 -6.41 7.55
CA TRP A 38 -21.84 -5.65 8.60
C TRP A 38 -22.84 -4.86 9.46
N ASP A 39 -22.50 -4.61 10.73
CA ASP A 39 -23.23 -3.65 11.53
C ASP A 39 -23.03 -2.19 11.02
N LYS A 40 -23.74 -1.21 11.60
CA LYS A 40 -23.69 0.18 11.15
C LYS A 40 -22.29 0.80 11.25
N ASN A 41 -21.52 0.44 12.30
CA ASN A 41 -20.17 0.99 12.50
C ASN A 41 -19.17 0.35 11.55
N GLN A 42 -19.21 -0.96 11.38
CA GLN A 42 -18.43 -1.72 10.42
C GLN A 42 -18.70 -1.24 8.99
N SER A 43 -19.96 -1.08 8.62
CA SER A 43 -20.35 -0.56 7.30
C SER A 43 -19.74 0.82 7.02
N ARG A 44 -19.65 1.69 8.04
CA ARG A 44 -18.99 2.99 7.91
C ARG A 44 -17.48 2.85 7.63
N LEU A 45 -16.80 1.97 8.37
CA LEU A 45 -15.37 1.69 8.16
C LEU A 45 -15.10 1.09 6.78
N VAL A 46 -15.94 0.16 6.35
CA VAL A 46 -15.89 -0.45 5.01
C VAL A 46 -16.00 0.61 3.91
N ILE A 47 -16.91 1.57 4.04
CA ILE A 47 -17.08 2.67 3.08
C ILE A 47 -15.85 3.58 3.09
N ILE A 48 -15.35 3.95 4.26
CA ILE A 48 -14.16 4.82 4.39
C ILE A 48 -12.93 4.13 3.78
N GLY A 49 -12.70 2.86 4.12
CA GLY A 49 -11.60 2.08 3.59
C GLY A 49 -11.64 1.98 2.07
N ALA A 50 -12.81 1.70 1.48
CA ALA A 50 -12.97 1.66 0.02
C ALA A 50 -12.66 3.00 -0.65
N ARG A 51 -13.09 4.13 -0.05
CA ARG A 51 -12.78 5.47 -0.57
C ARG A 51 -11.29 5.80 -0.48
N THR A 52 -10.63 5.41 0.61
CA THR A 52 -9.18 5.60 0.77
C THR A 52 -8.40 4.81 -0.27
N ALA A 53 -8.81 3.57 -0.55
CA ALA A 53 -8.21 2.75 -1.60
C ALA A 53 -8.37 3.40 -2.98
N PHE A 54 -9.54 3.95 -3.26
CA PHE A 54 -9.80 4.68 -4.51
C PHE A 54 -8.81 5.84 -4.71
N LEU A 55 -8.54 6.62 -3.66
CA LEU A 55 -7.53 7.69 -3.69
C LEU A 55 -6.12 7.14 -3.93
N GLY A 56 -5.78 5.98 -3.38
CA GLY A 56 -4.49 5.32 -3.59
C GLY A 56 -4.26 4.92 -5.05
N VAL A 57 -5.28 4.37 -5.70
CA VAL A 57 -5.24 3.98 -7.13
C VAL A 57 -4.88 5.18 -8.02
N PHE A 58 -5.49 6.34 -7.77
CA PHE A 58 -5.20 7.55 -8.54
C PHE A 58 -3.94 8.29 -8.10
N GLY A 59 -3.41 7.97 -6.93
CA GLY A 59 -2.22 8.61 -6.36
C GLY A 59 -0.99 8.47 -7.26
N VAL A 60 -0.79 7.31 -7.89
CA VAL A 60 0.33 7.08 -8.83
C VAL A 60 0.22 8.00 -10.04
N ILE A 61 -0.98 8.13 -10.62
CA ILE A 61 -1.23 9.02 -11.76
C ILE A 61 -0.95 10.48 -11.40
N LEU A 62 -1.34 10.88 -10.20
CA LEU A 62 -1.11 12.23 -9.70
C LEU A 62 0.39 12.49 -9.52
N ILE A 63 1.12 11.55 -8.91
CA ILE A 63 2.58 11.61 -8.76
C ILE A 63 3.26 11.74 -10.12
N GLU A 64 2.88 10.94 -11.10
CA GLU A 64 3.42 11.01 -12.45
C GLU A 64 3.22 12.38 -13.09
N LYS A 65 2.04 12.96 -12.95
CA LYS A 65 1.72 14.28 -13.50
C LYS A 65 2.48 15.40 -12.80
N ILE A 66 2.53 15.38 -11.47
CA ILE A 66 3.19 16.43 -10.67
C ILE A 66 4.70 16.41 -10.92
N PHE A 67 5.33 15.25 -10.84
CA PHE A 67 6.78 15.11 -10.97
C PHE A 67 7.25 14.89 -12.41
N LYS A 68 6.32 14.80 -13.37
CA LYS A 68 6.61 14.53 -14.80
C LYS A 68 7.50 13.29 -14.94
N VAL A 69 7.12 12.24 -14.25
CA VAL A 69 7.79 10.92 -14.27
C VAL A 69 6.82 9.87 -14.75
N HIS A 70 7.35 8.77 -15.23
CA HIS A 70 6.59 7.60 -15.57
C HIS A 70 6.98 6.45 -14.64
N CYS A 71 6.01 5.89 -13.96
CA CYS A 71 6.17 4.72 -13.09
C CYS A 71 5.91 3.43 -13.89
N SER A 72 6.66 2.38 -13.61
CA SER A 72 6.42 1.08 -14.23
C SER A 72 5.13 0.46 -13.71
N ILE A 73 4.50 -0.41 -14.51
CA ILE A 73 3.32 -1.18 -14.08
C ILE A 73 3.56 -1.97 -12.78
N LEU A 74 4.80 -2.25 -12.44
CA LEU A 74 5.14 -2.92 -11.19
C LEU A 74 4.74 -2.08 -9.96
N VAL A 75 4.88 -0.74 -10.04
CA VAL A 75 4.46 0.17 -8.96
C VAL A 75 2.95 0.11 -8.78
N ASP A 76 2.19 0.15 -9.89
CA ASP A 76 0.73 0.03 -9.85
C ASP A 76 0.30 -1.31 -9.24
N ILE A 77 0.92 -2.42 -9.66
CA ILE A 77 0.62 -3.76 -9.13
C ILE A 77 0.94 -3.84 -7.63
N CYS A 78 2.07 -3.29 -7.18
CA CYS A 78 2.42 -3.29 -5.76
C CYS A 78 1.37 -2.55 -4.94
N ILE A 79 0.97 -1.35 -5.36
CA ILE A 79 -0.05 -0.56 -4.65
C ILE A 79 -1.41 -1.25 -4.68
N ALA A 80 -1.83 -1.78 -5.83
CA ALA A 80 -3.07 -2.52 -5.97
C ALA A 80 -3.12 -3.74 -5.02
N LEU A 81 -2.03 -4.52 -5.00
CA LEU A 81 -1.93 -5.70 -4.14
C LEU A 81 -1.94 -5.30 -2.65
N ASP A 82 -1.25 -4.23 -2.29
CA ASP A 82 -1.23 -3.73 -0.92
C ASP A 82 -2.63 -3.32 -0.46
N LEU A 83 -3.31 -2.49 -1.23
CA LEU A 83 -4.67 -2.05 -0.95
C LEU A 83 -5.66 -3.23 -0.91
N PHE A 84 -5.52 -4.20 -1.82
CA PHE A 84 -6.35 -5.41 -1.82
C PHE A 84 -6.14 -6.23 -0.54
N CYS A 85 -4.91 -6.49 -0.17
CA CYS A 85 -4.60 -7.25 1.05
C CYS A 85 -5.05 -6.51 2.31
N ALA A 86 -4.84 -5.20 2.42
CA ALA A 86 -5.26 -4.44 3.59
C ALA A 86 -6.79 -4.33 3.70
N ILE A 87 -7.43 -3.88 2.63
CA ILE A 87 -8.80 -3.41 2.66
C ILE A 87 -9.79 -4.54 2.35
N ILE A 88 -9.51 -5.38 1.36
CA ILE A 88 -10.42 -6.46 1.00
C ILE A 88 -10.20 -7.68 1.90
N LEU A 89 -8.99 -8.23 1.89
CA LEU A 89 -8.72 -9.43 2.68
C LEU A 89 -8.72 -9.09 4.19
N GLY A 90 -7.97 -8.08 4.59
CA GLY A 90 -7.78 -7.73 6.00
C GLY A 90 -9.09 -7.32 6.66
N GLU A 91 -9.70 -6.22 6.17
CA GLU A 91 -10.89 -5.66 6.80
C GLU A 91 -12.20 -6.31 6.35
N ALA A 92 -12.45 -6.44 5.01
CA ALA A 92 -13.75 -6.93 4.55
C ALA A 92 -13.93 -8.43 4.76
N CYS A 93 -12.90 -9.23 4.48
CA CYS A 93 -12.88 -10.67 4.74
C CYS A 93 -12.47 -11.01 6.18
N GLN A 94 -12.17 -10.01 6.99
CA GLN A 94 -11.82 -10.17 8.41
C GLN A 94 -10.57 -11.07 8.65
N VAL A 95 -9.64 -11.14 7.69
CA VAL A 95 -8.47 -12.02 7.78
C VAL A 95 -7.58 -11.65 8.97
N TYR A 96 -7.53 -10.37 9.37
CA TYR A 96 -6.86 -9.94 10.61
C TYR A 96 -7.37 -10.69 11.86
N ARG A 97 -8.65 -11.10 11.88
CA ARG A 97 -9.24 -11.84 13.00
C ARG A 97 -8.93 -13.33 12.94
N PHE A 98 -9.02 -13.93 11.74
CA PHE A 98 -8.96 -15.39 11.59
C PHE A 98 -7.54 -15.91 11.39
N VAL A 99 -6.63 -15.09 10.88
CA VAL A 99 -5.26 -15.49 10.59
C VAL A 99 -4.30 -14.78 11.54
N LYS A 100 -3.89 -15.50 12.57
CA LYS A 100 -2.92 -14.99 13.55
C LYS A 100 -1.62 -14.61 12.83
N GLY A 101 -1.15 -13.39 13.06
CA GLY A 101 0.06 -12.87 12.43
C GLY A 101 -0.14 -12.30 11.00
N TYR A 102 -1.38 -12.20 10.50
CA TYR A 102 -1.64 -11.56 9.20
C TYR A 102 -1.13 -10.12 9.14
N ASP A 103 -1.23 -9.41 10.23
CA ASP A 103 -0.68 -8.07 10.39
C ASP A 103 0.83 -8.02 10.10
N LYS A 104 1.60 -8.91 10.70
CA LYS A 104 3.05 -9.04 10.45
C LYS A 104 3.37 -9.39 8.98
N ILE A 105 2.54 -10.22 8.34
CA ILE A 105 2.66 -10.50 6.91
C ILE A 105 2.43 -9.22 6.11
N ARG A 106 1.44 -8.41 6.49
CA ARG A 106 1.14 -7.14 5.85
C ARG A 106 2.31 -6.15 5.94
N HIS A 107 2.89 -6.00 7.13
CA HIS A 107 4.07 -5.19 7.35
C HIS A 107 5.24 -5.65 6.45
N GLY A 108 5.58 -6.92 6.48
CA GLY A 108 6.62 -7.47 5.60
C GLY A 108 6.36 -7.24 4.11
N MET A 109 5.10 -7.33 3.65
CA MET A 109 4.71 -7.02 2.27
C MET A 109 4.86 -5.53 1.96
N GLY A 110 4.44 -4.64 2.84
CA GLY A 110 4.60 -3.20 2.71
C GLY A 110 6.06 -2.81 2.57
N ALA A 111 6.92 -3.28 3.49
CA ALA A 111 8.36 -3.03 3.44
C ALA A 111 9.01 -3.57 2.16
N LEU A 112 8.59 -4.75 1.67
CA LEU A 112 9.04 -5.30 0.39
C LEU A 112 8.70 -4.36 -0.77
N GLN A 113 7.47 -3.86 -0.83
CA GLN A 113 6.98 -2.99 -1.90
C GLN A 113 7.66 -1.63 -1.87
N PHE A 114 7.77 -1.01 -0.68
CA PHE A 114 8.47 0.26 -0.52
C PHE A 114 9.97 0.13 -0.79
N SER A 115 10.57 -1.03 -0.52
CA SER A 115 11.97 -1.30 -0.91
C SER A 115 12.15 -1.32 -2.43
N ILE A 116 11.22 -1.88 -3.18
CA ILE A 116 11.21 -1.84 -4.65
C ILE A 116 11.08 -0.40 -5.15
N LEU A 117 10.19 0.39 -4.52
CA LEU A 117 10.00 1.80 -4.86
C LEU A 117 11.25 2.62 -4.55
N GLY A 118 11.85 2.44 -3.37
CA GLY A 118 13.10 3.10 -2.97
C GLY A 118 14.26 2.80 -3.93
N TYR A 119 14.41 1.53 -4.35
CA TYR A 119 15.34 1.18 -5.41
C TYR A 119 15.07 2.00 -6.69
N GLY A 120 13.82 2.11 -7.10
CA GLY A 120 13.42 2.88 -8.28
C GLY A 120 13.76 4.37 -8.17
N ILE A 121 13.49 4.97 -7.02
CA ILE A 121 13.82 6.37 -6.69
C ILE A 121 15.33 6.61 -6.77
N PHE A 122 16.13 5.78 -6.13
CA PHE A 122 17.59 5.90 -6.18
C PHE A 122 18.14 5.79 -7.60
N ARG A 123 17.65 4.80 -8.38
CA ARG A 123 18.04 4.64 -9.78
C ARG A 123 17.60 5.81 -10.67
N TYR A 124 16.47 6.42 -10.36
CA TYR A 124 16.01 7.62 -11.06
C TYR A 124 17.00 8.77 -10.91
N PHE A 125 17.49 9.03 -9.69
CA PHE A 125 18.48 10.08 -9.43
C PHE A 125 19.85 9.80 -10.06
N LEU A 126 20.28 8.53 -10.10
CA LEU A 126 21.53 8.14 -10.76
C LEU A 126 21.48 8.24 -12.29
N GLY A 127 20.29 8.27 -12.89
CA GLY A 127 20.12 8.31 -14.34
C GLY A 127 20.48 7.00 -15.06
N LYS A 128 20.32 7.02 -16.40
CA LYS A 128 20.58 5.84 -17.27
C LYS A 128 22.07 5.54 -17.49
N THR A 129 22.94 6.50 -17.28
CA THR A 129 24.37 6.42 -17.64
C THR A 129 25.17 5.53 -16.71
N ASN A 130 24.72 5.36 -15.51
CA ASN A 130 25.44 4.65 -14.46
C ASN A 130 24.94 3.20 -14.33
N LYS A 131 25.66 2.25 -14.94
CA LYS A 131 25.32 0.81 -14.95
C LYS A 131 26.29 -0.05 -14.12
N GLY A 132 27.06 0.55 -13.23
CA GLY A 132 28.06 -0.14 -12.42
C GLY A 132 27.46 -1.12 -11.41
N LYS A 133 28.12 -2.24 -11.21
CA LYS A 133 27.73 -3.30 -10.24
C LYS A 133 27.51 -2.74 -8.82
N TYR A 134 28.36 -1.82 -8.39
CA TYR A 134 28.27 -1.20 -7.06
C TYR A 134 27.07 -0.28 -6.94
N GLN A 135 26.66 0.39 -8.01
CA GLN A 135 25.50 1.28 -8.00
C GLN A 135 24.18 0.50 -7.86
N ASP A 136 24.09 -0.67 -8.49
CA ASP A 136 22.96 -1.56 -8.25
C ASP A 136 22.91 -2.04 -6.79
N LEU A 137 24.08 -2.33 -6.21
CA LEU A 137 24.18 -2.71 -4.80
C LEU A 137 23.73 -1.56 -3.88
N PHE A 138 24.22 -0.35 -4.11
CA PHE A 138 23.80 0.83 -3.33
C PHE A 138 22.31 1.14 -3.50
N ALA A 139 21.77 0.98 -4.72
CA ALA A 139 20.35 1.15 -4.96
C ALA A 139 19.50 0.10 -4.22
N ILE A 140 19.97 -1.15 -4.14
CA ILE A 140 19.31 -2.21 -3.37
C ILE A 140 19.35 -1.87 -1.88
N ILE A 141 20.51 -1.51 -1.36
CA ILE A 141 20.69 -1.15 0.06
C ILE A 141 19.79 0.05 0.40
N PHE A 142 19.83 1.10 -0.41
CA PHE A 142 18.96 2.26 -0.23
C PHE A 142 17.49 1.86 -0.23
N GLY A 143 17.07 1.01 -1.17
CA GLY A 143 15.70 0.50 -1.25
C GLY A 143 15.27 -0.21 0.03
N VAL A 144 16.10 -1.10 0.57
CA VAL A 144 15.83 -1.81 1.82
C VAL A 144 15.63 -0.83 2.98
N PHE A 145 16.56 0.10 3.18
CA PHE A 145 16.42 1.10 4.24
C PHE A 145 15.22 2.03 4.02
N PHE A 146 14.92 2.39 2.77
CA PHE A 146 13.76 3.21 2.44
C PHE A 146 12.45 2.50 2.82
N GLY A 147 12.32 1.21 2.50
CA GLY A 147 11.16 0.41 2.87
C GLY A 147 10.96 0.36 4.38
N ILE A 148 11.99 -0.02 5.12
CA ILE A 148 11.97 -0.07 6.59
C ILE A 148 11.63 1.32 7.17
N ALA A 149 12.21 2.39 6.64
CA ALA A 149 11.96 3.74 7.15
C ALA A 149 10.50 4.19 6.93
N ILE A 150 9.85 3.80 5.83
CA ILE A 150 8.44 4.10 5.58
C ILE A 150 7.56 3.35 6.58
N GLU A 151 7.81 2.05 6.82
CA GLU A 151 7.05 1.26 7.79
C GLU A 151 7.26 1.75 9.23
N CYS A 152 8.47 2.11 9.63
CA CYS A 152 8.71 2.77 10.92
C CYS A 152 7.93 4.09 11.08
N ARG A 153 7.64 4.78 9.97
CA ARG A 153 6.76 5.96 9.99
C ARG A 153 5.30 5.56 10.21
N TRP A 154 4.90 4.40 9.72
CA TRP A 154 3.58 3.86 9.97
C TRP A 154 3.41 3.50 11.46
N GLU A 155 4.36 2.80 12.06
CA GLU A 155 4.39 2.51 13.50
C GLU A 155 4.27 3.78 14.35
N ARG A 156 5.00 4.82 13.96
CA ARG A 156 4.88 6.12 14.63
C ARG A 156 3.49 6.75 14.46
N TYR A 157 2.87 6.57 13.31
CA TYR A 157 1.50 7.03 13.09
C TYR A 157 0.52 6.28 13.99
N GLU A 158 0.65 4.97 14.15
CA GLU A 158 -0.18 4.16 15.03
C GLU A 158 -0.03 4.61 16.48
N TRP A 159 1.20 4.78 16.94
CA TRP A 159 1.49 5.33 18.26
C TRP A 159 0.85 6.70 18.51
N CYS A 160 0.93 7.61 17.57
CA CYS A 160 0.30 8.93 17.67
C CYS A 160 -1.24 8.80 17.75
N ARG A 161 -1.80 7.95 16.90
CA ARG A 161 -3.26 7.72 16.88
C ARG A 161 -3.74 7.17 18.20
N ASP A 162 -3.06 6.21 18.76
CA ASP A 162 -3.42 5.61 20.05
C ASP A 162 -3.42 6.66 21.15
N ARG A 163 -2.37 7.48 21.24
CA ARG A 163 -2.29 8.53 22.25
C ARG A 163 -3.33 9.64 22.12
N TRP A 164 -3.69 10.00 20.90
CA TRP A 164 -4.59 11.13 20.68
C TRP A 164 -6.07 10.75 20.66
N THR A 165 -6.38 9.53 20.30
CA THR A 165 -7.77 9.11 20.09
C THR A 165 -8.20 7.93 20.95
N GLY A 166 -7.28 7.34 21.74
CA GLY A 166 -7.56 6.14 22.52
C GLY A 166 -8.02 4.96 21.65
N VAL A 167 -7.57 4.87 20.40
CA VAL A 167 -7.68 3.64 19.61
C VAL A 167 -6.58 2.68 20.05
N ASP A 168 -6.64 1.44 19.62
CA ASP A 168 -5.68 0.40 20.03
C ASP A 168 -5.04 -0.21 18.80
N ARG A 169 -4.25 0.62 18.09
CA ARG A 169 -3.53 0.18 16.90
C ARG A 169 -2.31 -0.67 17.26
N GLN A 170 -1.58 -0.25 18.28
CA GLN A 170 -0.43 -0.97 18.84
C GLN A 170 -0.83 -2.12 19.80
N LYS A 171 -2.11 -2.53 19.83
CA LYS A 171 -2.64 -3.65 20.60
C LYS A 171 -2.19 -3.68 22.07
N TYR A 172 -2.23 -2.54 22.75
CA TYR A 172 -1.89 -2.46 24.17
C TYR A 172 -3.04 -2.83 25.14
N VAL A 173 -4.26 -2.99 24.60
CA VAL A 173 -5.38 -3.56 25.34
C VAL A 173 -5.25 -5.09 25.28
N PRO A 174 -5.27 -5.77 26.46
CA PRO A 174 -5.14 -7.24 26.52
C PRO A 174 -6.14 -8.00 25.65
N GLU A 175 -5.75 -9.19 25.19
CA GLU A 175 -6.59 -10.04 24.31
C GLU A 175 -7.85 -10.57 25.03
N ASP A 176 -7.84 -10.69 26.35
CA ASP A 176 -9.01 -11.04 27.16
C ASP A 176 -10.14 -9.98 27.11
N PHE A 177 -9.85 -8.79 26.61
CA PHE A 177 -10.85 -7.82 26.18
C PHE A 177 -11.39 -8.08 24.76
N GLU A 178 -11.29 -9.28 24.25
CA GLU A 178 -11.71 -9.65 22.90
C GLU A 178 -13.20 -9.36 22.65
N TYR A 179 -14.06 -9.48 23.66
CA TYR A 179 -15.47 -9.11 23.57
C TYR A 179 -15.70 -7.62 23.29
N SER A 180 -14.71 -6.78 23.53
CA SER A 180 -14.72 -5.35 23.24
C SER A 180 -14.18 -5.00 21.86
N ARG A 181 -13.87 -6.00 21.03
CA ARG A 181 -13.37 -5.80 19.66
C ARG A 181 -14.45 -6.10 18.63
N LEU A 182 -14.41 -5.31 17.59
CA LEU A 182 -15.17 -5.56 16.36
C LEU A 182 -14.49 -6.69 15.55
N PRO A 183 -15.20 -7.31 14.59
CA PRO A 183 -14.64 -8.37 13.76
C PRO A 183 -13.37 -7.99 12.99
N ASN A 184 -13.15 -6.72 12.70
CA ASN A 184 -11.93 -6.20 12.05
C ASN A 184 -10.76 -5.98 13.02
N GLY A 185 -10.93 -6.33 14.30
CA GLY A 185 -9.93 -6.15 15.35
C GLY A 185 -9.93 -4.78 16.04
N ASP A 186 -10.66 -3.78 15.53
CA ASP A 186 -10.81 -2.49 16.19
C ASP A 186 -11.63 -2.61 17.49
N LEU A 187 -11.38 -1.71 18.44
CA LEU A 187 -12.14 -1.70 19.69
C LEU A 187 -13.60 -1.30 19.46
N ASP A 188 -14.51 -2.05 20.07
CA ASP A 188 -15.93 -1.74 20.10
C ASP A 188 -16.19 -0.60 21.10
N ARG A 189 -16.36 0.58 20.59
CA ARG A 189 -16.56 1.82 21.36
C ARG A 189 -17.87 1.86 22.13
N THR A 190 -18.75 0.90 21.95
CA THR A 190 -19.96 0.74 22.79
C THR A 190 -19.67 -0.02 24.06
N LYS A 191 -18.56 -0.76 24.12
CA LYS A 191 -18.16 -1.61 25.25
C LYS A 191 -16.96 -1.10 26.02
N ILE A 192 -16.10 -0.30 25.40
CA ILE A 192 -14.92 0.29 26.04
C ILE A 192 -14.79 1.76 25.64
N THR A 193 -14.60 2.63 26.63
CA THR A 193 -14.43 4.07 26.38
C THR A 193 -12.99 4.42 25.99
N PRO A 194 -12.76 5.56 25.27
CA PRO A 194 -11.41 6.04 25.00
C PRO A 194 -10.56 6.24 26.24
N GLU A 195 -11.16 6.67 27.33
CA GLU A 195 -10.48 6.90 28.61
C GLU A 195 -9.99 5.58 29.22
N GLN A 196 -10.81 4.52 29.15
CA GLN A 196 -10.43 3.18 29.60
C GLN A 196 -9.26 2.65 28.75
N VAL A 197 -9.32 2.84 27.42
CA VAL A 197 -8.25 2.44 26.51
C VAL A 197 -6.95 3.18 26.85
N LEU A 198 -7.00 4.49 27.05
CA LEU A 198 -5.84 5.29 27.44
C LEU A 198 -5.28 4.91 28.82
N ALA A 199 -6.15 4.48 29.75
CA ALA A 199 -5.71 3.97 31.04
C ALA A 199 -4.85 2.71 30.90
N PHE A 200 -5.19 1.78 29.99
CA PHE A 200 -4.34 0.62 29.70
C PHE A 200 -2.97 1.02 29.18
N TYR A 201 -2.89 2.03 28.32
CA TYR A 201 -1.62 2.54 27.80
C TYR A 201 -0.66 3.02 28.90
N THR A 202 -1.18 3.51 30.03
CA THR A 202 -0.35 3.95 31.16
C THR A 202 0.14 2.82 32.04
N THR A 203 -0.46 1.62 31.96
CA THR A 203 -0.02 0.45 32.71
C THR A 203 1.29 -0.10 32.19
N ARG A 204 2.01 -0.86 33.03
CA ARG A 204 3.21 -1.57 32.60
C ARG A 204 2.86 -2.62 31.53
N GLU A 205 1.81 -3.37 31.75
CA GLU A 205 1.35 -4.43 30.85
C GLU A 205 0.96 -3.86 29.48
N GLY A 206 0.13 -2.82 29.42
CA GLY A 206 -0.23 -2.18 28.15
C GLY A 206 0.97 -1.68 27.36
N ARG A 207 1.98 -1.10 28.04
CA ARG A 207 3.21 -0.68 27.37
C ARG A 207 4.04 -1.85 26.84
N GLU A 208 4.08 -2.97 27.58
CA GLU A 208 4.78 -4.18 27.13
C GLU A 208 4.09 -4.81 25.92
N PHE A 209 2.75 -4.84 25.88
CA PHE A 209 2.00 -5.30 24.70
C PHE A 209 2.23 -4.41 23.48
N ALA A 210 2.11 -3.09 23.62
CA ALA A 210 2.37 -2.14 22.55
C ALA A 210 3.79 -2.27 22.00
N LEU A 211 4.79 -2.37 22.86
CA LEU A 211 6.17 -2.55 22.45
C LEU A 211 6.38 -3.87 21.70
N ARG A 212 5.77 -4.94 22.15
CA ARG A 212 5.88 -6.27 21.49
C ARG A 212 5.26 -6.23 20.10
N ASP A 213 4.13 -5.56 19.94
CA ASP A 213 3.48 -5.41 18.64
C ASP A 213 4.37 -4.64 17.68
N THR A 214 4.76 -3.41 18.05
CA THR A 214 5.66 -2.56 17.23
C THR A 214 7.00 -3.25 16.91
N MET A 215 7.63 -3.93 17.87
CA MET A 215 8.87 -4.64 17.60
C MET A 215 8.67 -5.82 16.63
N GLY A 216 7.55 -6.52 16.75
CA GLY A 216 7.17 -7.59 15.82
C GLY A 216 6.98 -7.07 14.40
N ASP A 217 6.39 -5.90 14.23
CA ASP A 217 6.18 -5.24 12.94
C ASP A 217 7.50 -4.80 12.32
N ILE A 218 8.37 -4.17 13.10
CA ILE A 218 9.72 -3.78 12.64
C ILE A 218 10.55 -4.99 12.20
N VAL A 219 10.44 -6.14 12.89
CA VAL A 219 11.09 -7.37 12.45
C VAL A 219 10.52 -7.86 11.13
N ALA A 220 9.20 -7.86 10.97
CA ALA A 220 8.53 -8.24 9.72
C ALA A 220 8.94 -7.31 8.57
N ASP A 221 8.98 -6.00 8.81
CA ASP A 221 9.45 -4.98 7.87
C ASP A 221 10.89 -5.22 7.42
N THR A 222 11.76 -5.52 8.38
CA THR A 222 13.17 -5.82 8.11
C THR A 222 13.30 -7.04 7.21
N LEU A 223 12.57 -8.11 7.52
CA LEU A 223 12.57 -9.32 6.71
C LEU A 223 12.02 -9.09 5.30
N GLY A 224 10.92 -8.33 5.18
CA GLY A 224 10.34 -7.94 3.90
C GLY A 224 11.31 -7.12 3.04
N GLY A 225 11.97 -6.14 3.63
CA GLY A 225 12.99 -5.34 2.97
C GLY A 225 14.18 -6.16 2.50
N ILE A 226 14.71 -7.05 3.34
CA ILE A 226 15.81 -7.97 2.98
C ILE A 226 15.37 -8.89 1.83
N LEU A 227 14.16 -9.44 1.89
CA LEU A 227 13.63 -10.30 0.83
C LEU A 227 13.54 -9.56 -0.51
N ALA A 228 13.11 -8.29 -0.50
CA ALA A 228 13.11 -7.45 -1.69
C ALA A 228 14.52 -7.27 -2.26
N GLY A 229 15.50 -6.98 -1.41
CA GLY A 229 16.91 -6.83 -1.81
C GLY A 229 17.48 -8.10 -2.43
N LEU A 230 17.27 -9.25 -1.77
CA LEU A 230 17.73 -10.56 -2.25
C LEU A 230 17.05 -10.94 -3.58
N SER A 231 15.73 -10.77 -3.67
CA SER A 231 14.96 -11.06 -4.89
C SER A 231 15.47 -10.23 -6.08
N ARG A 232 15.77 -8.95 -5.84
CA ARG A 232 16.34 -8.07 -6.86
C ARG A 232 17.73 -8.50 -7.30
N ARG A 233 18.59 -8.86 -6.37
CA ARG A 233 19.94 -9.35 -6.67
C ARG A 233 19.91 -10.66 -7.46
N LEU A 234 19.05 -11.60 -7.11
CA LEU A 234 18.83 -12.84 -7.85
C LEU A 234 18.27 -12.57 -9.25
N ALA A 235 17.25 -11.71 -9.36
CA ALA A 235 16.71 -11.33 -10.67
C ALA A 235 17.78 -10.75 -11.59
N PHE A 236 18.71 -9.96 -11.08
CA PHE A 236 19.83 -9.43 -11.88
C PHE A 236 20.89 -10.48 -12.24
N ARG A 237 21.03 -11.52 -11.44
CA ARG A 237 21.90 -12.65 -11.75
C ARG A 237 21.36 -13.46 -12.94
N PHE A 238 20.08 -13.75 -12.94
CA PHE A 238 19.44 -14.59 -13.97
C PHE A 238 19.01 -13.81 -15.21
N LYS A 239 18.69 -12.53 -15.07
CA LYS A 239 18.28 -11.65 -16.18
C LYS A 239 19.01 -10.31 -16.12
N PRO A 240 20.30 -10.28 -16.54
CA PRO A 240 21.13 -9.06 -16.46
C PRO A 240 20.53 -7.84 -17.19
N ALA A 241 19.75 -8.06 -18.24
CA ALA A 241 19.06 -7.01 -18.99
C ALA A 241 18.07 -6.18 -18.11
N TRP A 242 17.65 -6.71 -16.96
CA TRP A 242 16.77 -5.98 -16.05
C TRP A 242 17.49 -4.89 -15.24
N ARG A 243 18.82 -4.91 -15.15
CA ARG A 243 19.60 -3.86 -14.47
C ARG A 243 19.39 -2.47 -15.06
N GLY A 244 19.22 -2.39 -16.38
CA GLY A 244 19.03 -1.12 -17.08
C GLY A 244 17.58 -0.62 -17.10
N ARG A 245 16.61 -1.41 -16.62
CA ARG A 245 15.20 -1.00 -16.59
C ARG A 245 14.94 -0.11 -15.40
N LEU A 246 14.53 1.11 -15.66
CA LEU A 246 14.12 2.04 -14.63
C LEU A 246 12.68 1.74 -14.24
N ILE A 247 12.41 1.73 -12.93
CA ILE A 247 11.05 1.62 -12.38
C ILE A 247 10.34 2.97 -12.48
N ILE A 248 11.13 4.07 -12.37
CA ILE A 248 10.67 5.46 -12.52
C ILE A 248 11.55 6.11 -13.58
N SER A 249 10.97 6.74 -14.60
CA SER A 249 11.69 7.37 -15.71
C SER A 249 11.03 8.68 -16.13
N ARG A 250 11.81 9.74 -16.17
CA ARG A 250 11.36 11.03 -16.71
C ARG A 250 11.37 11.05 -18.24
N GLN A 251 12.35 10.40 -18.84
CA GLN A 251 12.49 10.36 -20.31
C GLN A 251 11.32 9.60 -20.95
N ASP A 252 10.89 8.49 -20.34
CA ASP A 252 9.77 7.70 -20.84
C ASP A 252 8.46 8.49 -20.76
N TYR A 253 8.28 9.33 -19.71
CA TYR A 253 7.14 10.26 -19.59
C TYR A 253 7.05 11.21 -20.79
N PHE A 254 8.14 11.86 -21.16
CA PHE A 254 8.14 12.81 -22.28
C PHE A 254 8.01 12.12 -23.64
N LEU A 255 8.49 10.90 -23.80
CA LEU A 255 8.30 10.13 -25.03
C LEU A 255 6.81 9.77 -25.21
N GLU A 256 6.17 9.25 -24.18
CA GLU A 256 4.73 8.92 -24.24
C GLU A 256 3.87 10.17 -24.47
N GLU A 257 4.22 11.30 -23.86
CA GLU A 257 3.49 12.56 -24.07
C GLU A 257 3.62 13.06 -25.52
N ARG A 258 4.79 12.89 -26.13
CA ARG A 258 5.00 13.20 -27.56
C ARG A 258 4.15 12.30 -28.46
N GLU A 259 4.21 11.00 -28.25
CA GLU A 259 3.44 10.02 -29.03
C GLU A 259 1.93 10.32 -28.94
N ARG A 260 1.42 10.63 -27.73
CA ARG A 260 0.03 11.00 -27.55
C ARG A 260 -0.34 12.27 -28.34
N LYS A 261 0.47 13.33 -28.25
CA LYS A 261 0.22 14.58 -28.98
C LYS A 261 0.25 14.42 -30.50
N THR A 262 1.07 13.48 -30.97
CA THR A 262 1.11 13.15 -32.42
C THR A 262 -0.16 12.44 -32.83
N ALA A 263 -0.57 11.41 -32.09
CA ALA A 263 -1.82 10.69 -32.36
C ALA A 263 -3.07 11.59 -32.31
N GLU A 264 -3.16 12.51 -31.33
CA GLU A 264 -4.25 13.49 -31.23
C GLU A 264 -4.30 14.46 -32.42
N LYS A 265 -3.12 14.79 -33.00
CA LYS A 265 -3.05 15.62 -34.22
C LYS A 265 -3.49 14.86 -35.45
N GLU A 266 -3.10 13.61 -35.58
CA GLU A 266 -3.48 12.75 -36.70
C GLU A 266 -4.99 12.54 -36.71
N GLU A 267 -5.60 12.22 -35.57
CA GLU A 267 -7.07 12.07 -35.43
C GLU A 267 -7.84 13.35 -35.76
N LYS A 268 -7.32 14.51 -35.38
CA LYS A 268 -7.94 15.80 -35.72
C LYS A 268 -7.86 16.10 -37.22
N ASN A 269 -6.74 15.77 -37.86
CA ASN A 269 -6.56 15.98 -39.31
C ASN A 269 -7.47 15.03 -40.12
N GLU A 270 -7.64 13.78 -39.68
CA GLU A 270 -8.58 12.85 -40.30
C GLU A 270 -10.00 13.37 -40.26
N LYS A 271 -10.49 13.82 -39.07
CA LYS A 271 -11.83 14.40 -38.90
C LYS A 271 -12.08 15.72 -39.62
N SER A 272 -11.01 16.45 -40.03
CA SER A 272 -11.15 17.68 -40.78
C SER A 272 -11.15 17.45 -42.30
N ASN A 273 -10.81 16.25 -42.75
CA ASN A 273 -10.80 15.86 -44.15
C ASN A 273 -12.04 15.02 -44.56
N GLU A 274 -12.90 14.67 -43.58
CA GLU A 274 -14.24 14.14 -43.80
C GLU A 274 -15.27 15.26 -43.83
#